data_c32e494a61130bbb50bb497abdbe4032
#
_entry.id   c32e494a61130bbb50bb497abdbe4032
#
_cell.length_a   1.000
_cell.length_b   1.000
_cell.length_c   1.000
_cell.angle_alpha   90.00
_cell.angle_beta   90.00
_cell.angle_gamma   90.00
#
_symmetry.space_group_name_H-M   'P 1'
#
loop_
_entity.id
_entity.type
_entity.pdbx_description
1 polymer ?
#
loop_
_entity_poly.entity_id
_entity_poly.type
_entity_poly.pdbx_seq_one_letter_code
_entity_poly.pdbx_strand_id
1 'polypeptide(L)'
;MKILFLTENFPPETNAAANRVYERAKFWIAWGHEVTVITCAPNFPAGRIHDGYRNRWYQVERMDGIKVVRVKTFISANEGIVMRMLDFLSFMVTGFFASLFQPRPDVVCATSPQFFTAVAGWLVGMCRRRPFVLELGDIWPASIVAVGAMRESILIRLLERLELFLYRRSDAIVALTPSFKENLVDRGIDGDKISIVINGVDTARFQKIPRDDALAAEWGLRDKFVVGYIGTHGMAHGLS
;
A
#
# COMPACT_ATOMS: atom_id res chain seq x y z
N MET A 1 9.85 17.69 9.02
CA MET A 1 8.37 17.57 9.00
C MET A 1 7.97 16.31 9.74
N LYS A 2 6.74 16.30 10.30
CA LYS A 2 6.13 15.12 10.93
C LYS A 2 5.17 14.47 9.94
N ILE A 3 5.49 13.29 9.46
CA ILE A 3 4.70 12.55 8.47
C ILE A 3 3.93 11.44 9.21
N LEU A 4 2.62 11.41 9.04
CA LEU A 4 1.77 10.31 9.50
C LEU A 4 1.31 9.53 8.29
N PHE A 5 1.68 8.26 8.20
CA PHE A 5 1.40 7.40 7.06
C PHE A 5 0.52 6.22 7.47
N LEU A 6 -0.62 6.04 6.81
CA LEU A 6 -1.52 4.91 7.02
C LEU A 6 -1.35 3.88 5.89
N THR A 7 -1.09 2.64 6.26
CA THR A 7 -0.98 1.49 5.34
C THR A 7 -1.26 0.19 6.08
N GLU A 8 -1.96 -0.74 5.48
CA GLU A 8 -2.16 -2.06 6.09
C GLU A 8 -0.89 -2.91 6.02
N ASN A 9 -0.18 -2.84 4.88
CA ASN A 9 1.02 -3.64 4.68
C ASN A 9 2.28 -2.88 5.08
N PHE A 10 3.06 -3.49 5.97
CA PHE A 10 4.35 -2.97 6.41
C PHE A 10 5.26 -4.14 6.84
N PRO A 11 6.61 -4.00 6.80
CA PRO A 11 7.48 -5.08 7.26
C PRO A 11 7.09 -5.67 8.63
N PRO A 12 7.27 -7.00 8.84
CA PRO A 12 8.08 -7.91 8.04
C PRO A 12 7.39 -8.50 6.80
N GLU A 13 6.24 -8.02 6.39
CA GLU A 13 5.64 -8.42 5.13
C GLU A 13 6.53 -8.01 3.95
N THR A 14 6.68 -8.93 2.96
CA THR A 14 7.61 -8.77 1.84
C THR A 14 6.93 -8.39 0.52
N ASN A 15 5.63 -8.07 0.56
CA ASN A 15 4.92 -7.65 -0.63
C ASN A 15 5.36 -6.25 -1.11
N ALA A 16 5.05 -5.93 -2.37
CA ALA A 16 5.46 -4.68 -2.99
C ALA A 16 4.93 -3.43 -2.26
N ALA A 17 3.73 -3.50 -1.69
CA ALA A 17 3.13 -2.38 -0.96
C ALA A 17 3.91 -2.08 0.34
N ALA A 18 4.23 -3.12 1.12
CA ALA A 18 5.00 -3.00 2.35
C ALA A 18 6.41 -2.43 2.08
N ASN A 19 7.11 -3.02 1.10
CA ASN A 19 8.47 -2.60 0.76
C ASN A 19 8.49 -1.15 0.25
N ARG A 20 7.55 -0.76 -0.60
CA ARG A 20 7.46 0.60 -1.14
C ARG A 20 7.35 1.66 -0.05
N VAL A 21 6.45 1.46 0.91
CA VAL A 21 6.24 2.40 2.01
C VAL A 21 7.46 2.43 2.94
N TYR A 22 7.99 1.26 3.27
CA TYR A 22 9.15 1.14 4.16
C TYR A 22 10.41 1.80 3.59
N GLU A 23 10.79 1.47 2.35
CA GLU A 23 11.97 2.04 1.71
C GLU A 23 11.86 3.57 1.60
N ARG A 24 10.68 4.07 1.24
CA ARG A 24 10.43 5.50 1.16
C ARG A 24 10.52 6.18 2.53
N ALA A 25 9.95 5.55 3.56
CA ALA A 25 10.02 6.06 4.93
C ALA A 25 11.45 6.15 5.45
N LYS A 26 12.33 5.21 5.08
CA LYS A 26 13.78 5.26 5.39
C LYS A 26 14.44 6.52 4.79
N PHE A 27 14.15 6.85 3.53
CA PHE A 27 14.65 8.08 2.91
C PHE A 27 14.13 9.32 3.64
N TRP A 28 12.87 9.37 4.02
CA TRP A 28 12.33 10.50 4.77
C TRP A 28 13.01 10.66 6.14
N ILE A 29 13.30 9.56 6.84
CA ILE A 29 14.11 9.61 8.08
C ILE A 29 15.51 10.15 7.79
N ALA A 30 16.18 9.65 6.76
CA ALA A 30 17.51 10.11 6.37
C ALA A 30 17.54 11.60 5.99
N TRP A 31 16.43 12.14 5.47
CA TRP A 31 16.26 13.57 5.18
C TRP A 31 15.84 14.42 6.41
N GLY A 32 15.84 13.82 7.61
CA GLY A 32 15.54 14.52 8.86
C GLY A 32 14.05 14.71 9.15
N HIS A 33 13.18 13.90 8.56
CA HIS A 33 11.75 13.91 8.87
C HIS A 33 11.42 12.92 10.00
N GLU A 34 10.41 13.21 10.79
CA GLU A 34 9.83 12.27 11.75
C GLU A 34 8.71 11.49 11.06
N VAL A 35 8.82 10.17 10.99
CA VAL A 35 7.83 9.31 10.34
C VAL A 35 7.15 8.42 11.35
N THR A 36 5.82 8.48 11.37
CA THR A 36 4.94 7.54 12.09
C THR A 36 4.09 6.79 11.08
N VAL A 37 4.20 5.46 11.10
CA VAL A 37 3.40 4.57 10.26
C VAL A 37 2.33 3.91 11.13
N ILE A 38 1.06 4.02 10.72
CA ILE A 38 -0.05 3.25 11.31
C ILE A 38 -0.28 2.05 10.40
N THR A 39 -0.20 0.85 10.97
CA THR A 39 -0.37 -0.41 10.24
C THR A 39 -1.04 -1.46 11.11
N CYS A 40 -1.30 -2.67 10.60
CA CYS A 40 -1.83 -3.79 11.37
C CYS A 40 -0.75 -4.82 11.74
N ALA A 41 -1.14 -5.88 12.44
CA ALA A 41 -0.27 -7.04 12.64
C ALA A 41 0.03 -7.69 11.27
N PRO A 42 1.30 -8.04 10.97
CA PRO A 42 1.66 -8.60 9.68
C PRO A 42 0.98 -9.97 9.49
N ASN A 43 0.31 -10.13 8.35
CA ASN A 43 -0.51 -11.32 8.08
C ASN A 43 -0.52 -11.77 6.61
N PHE A 44 0.01 -10.96 5.70
CA PHE A 44 0.08 -11.27 4.28
C PHE A 44 1.24 -12.26 3.98
N PRO A 45 1.08 -13.26 3.07
CA PRO A 45 -0.09 -13.49 2.20
C PRO A 45 -1.14 -14.44 2.80
N ALA A 46 -0.83 -15.15 3.88
CA ALA A 46 -1.60 -16.29 4.37
C ALA A 46 -2.86 -15.90 5.17
N GLY A 47 -3.06 -14.62 5.50
CA GLY A 47 -4.11 -14.18 6.41
C GLY A 47 -3.93 -14.75 7.81
N ARG A 48 -2.69 -15.02 8.21
CA ARG A 48 -2.29 -15.47 9.54
C ARG A 48 -1.19 -14.59 10.07
N ILE A 49 -1.28 -14.26 11.33
CA ILE A 49 -0.29 -13.41 11.99
C ILE A 49 1.08 -14.08 11.91
N HIS A 50 2.09 -13.33 11.51
CA HIS A 50 3.48 -13.80 11.47
C HIS A 50 3.98 -14.14 12.88
N ASP A 51 4.92 -15.09 12.97
CA ASP A 51 5.53 -15.49 14.24
C ASP A 51 6.18 -14.30 14.94
N GLY A 52 6.03 -14.26 16.26
CA GLY A 52 6.50 -13.15 17.08
C GLY A 52 5.58 -11.94 17.18
N TYR A 53 4.54 -11.86 16.33
CA TYR A 53 3.54 -10.79 16.36
C TYR A 53 2.24 -11.22 17.02
N ARG A 54 1.45 -10.24 17.45
CA ARG A 54 0.11 -10.46 18.03
C ARG A 54 -0.84 -9.38 17.54
N ASN A 55 -2.09 -9.73 17.31
CA ASN A 55 -3.15 -8.79 16.93
C ASN A 55 -3.67 -8.05 18.16
N ARG A 56 -2.90 -7.07 18.62
CA ARG A 56 -3.23 -6.24 19.79
C ARG A 56 -3.95 -4.96 19.38
N TRP A 57 -4.75 -4.40 20.27
CA TRP A 57 -5.44 -3.13 20.04
C TRP A 57 -4.48 -1.98 19.70
N TYR A 58 -3.32 -1.96 20.35
CA TYR A 58 -2.31 -0.93 20.14
C TYR A 58 -0.94 -1.47 20.54
N GLN A 59 0.00 -1.38 19.62
CA GLN A 59 1.40 -1.78 19.86
C GLN A 59 2.30 -0.79 19.13
N VAL A 60 3.40 -0.40 19.77
CA VAL A 60 4.39 0.51 19.19
C VAL A 60 5.73 -0.21 19.11
N GLU A 61 6.39 -0.08 17.97
CA GLU A 61 7.76 -0.53 17.74
C GLU A 61 8.53 0.52 16.93
N ARG A 62 9.84 0.35 16.81
CA ARG A 62 10.69 1.21 15.98
C ARG A 62 11.47 0.35 14.99
N MET A 63 11.49 0.78 13.74
CA MET A 63 12.23 0.15 12.64
C MET A 63 12.98 1.24 11.89
N ASP A 64 14.32 1.21 11.87
CA ASP A 64 15.18 2.19 11.18
C ASP A 64 14.79 3.66 11.41
N GLY A 65 14.49 4.00 12.66
CA GLY A 65 14.06 5.33 13.07
C GLY A 65 12.57 5.62 12.86
N ILE A 66 11.86 4.78 12.09
CA ILE A 66 10.42 4.91 11.85
C ILE A 66 9.66 4.45 13.10
N LYS A 67 8.73 5.26 13.58
CA LYS A 67 7.77 4.84 14.61
C LYS A 67 6.65 4.05 13.94
N VAL A 68 6.52 2.77 14.29
CA VAL A 68 5.47 1.90 13.76
C VAL A 68 4.43 1.65 14.83
N VAL A 69 3.19 1.97 14.55
CA VAL A 69 2.04 1.74 15.42
C VAL A 69 1.16 0.68 14.77
N ARG A 70 1.11 -0.49 15.40
CA ARG A 70 0.24 -1.59 14.94
C ARG A 70 -1.07 -1.59 15.71
N VAL A 71 -2.15 -1.71 14.94
CA VAL A 71 -3.50 -1.75 15.47
C VAL A 71 -4.17 -3.10 15.21
N LYS A 72 -5.17 -3.42 16.02
CA LYS A 72 -5.96 -4.64 15.85
C LYS A 72 -6.86 -4.52 14.63
N THR A 73 -6.85 -5.56 13.79
CA THR A 73 -7.76 -5.69 12.65
C THR A 73 -8.47 -7.04 12.69
N PHE A 74 -9.50 -7.17 11.89
CA PHE A 74 -10.13 -8.45 11.61
C PHE A 74 -9.28 -9.16 10.56
N ILE A 75 -8.45 -10.12 11.00
CA ILE A 75 -7.57 -10.87 10.10
C ILE A 75 -8.30 -12.13 9.65
N SER A 76 -8.40 -12.32 8.33
CA SER A 76 -8.95 -13.54 7.74
C SER A 76 -8.05 -14.02 6.61
N ALA A 77 -7.96 -15.34 6.44
CA ALA A 77 -7.45 -15.90 5.20
C ALA A 77 -8.26 -15.33 4.03
N ASN A 78 -7.62 -15.11 2.87
CA ASN A 78 -8.20 -14.41 1.69
C ASN A 78 -9.45 -15.13 1.09
N GLU A 79 -10.40 -15.50 1.93
CA GLU A 79 -11.59 -16.26 1.60
C GLU A 79 -12.82 -15.34 1.51
N GLY A 80 -13.08 -14.86 0.29
CA GLY A 80 -14.31 -14.15 -0.03
C GLY A 80 -14.28 -12.63 0.21
N ILE A 81 -15.12 -11.94 -0.55
CA ILE A 81 -15.18 -10.47 -0.61
C ILE A 81 -15.63 -9.87 0.74
N VAL A 82 -16.59 -10.51 1.42
CA VAL A 82 -17.15 -9.99 2.67
C VAL A 82 -16.09 -9.95 3.78
N MET A 83 -15.29 -11.01 3.93
CA MET A 83 -14.23 -11.08 4.94
C MET A 83 -13.13 -10.03 4.69
N ARG A 84 -12.76 -9.83 3.42
CA ARG A 84 -11.83 -8.77 3.03
C ARG A 84 -12.38 -7.37 3.31
N MET A 85 -13.66 -7.15 3.08
CA MET A 85 -14.31 -5.87 3.41
C MET A 85 -14.31 -5.62 4.92
N LEU A 86 -14.56 -6.65 5.74
CA LEU A 86 -14.49 -6.54 7.21
C LEU A 86 -13.06 -6.24 7.68
N ASP A 87 -12.05 -6.86 7.10
CA ASP A 87 -10.64 -6.58 7.37
C ASP A 87 -10.33 -5.09 7.10
N PHE A 88 -10.59 -4.63 5.89
CA PHE A 88 -10.36 -3.23 5.48
C PHE A 88 -11.14 -2.22 6.33
N LEU A 89 -12.40 -2.50 6.64
CA LEU A 89 -13.22 -1.63 7.50
C LEU A 89 -12.68 -1.61 8.94
N SER A 90 -12.24 -2.75 9.45
CA SER A 90 -11.66 -2.82 10.79
C SER A 90 -10.38 -1.99 10.90
N PHE A 91 -9.51 -2.04 9.87
CA PHE A 91 -8.32 -1.20 9.83
C PHE A 91 -8.68 0.28 9.70
N MET A 92 -9.67 0.64 8.86
CA MET A 92 -10.14 2.02 8.75
C MET A 92 -10.50 2.60 10.11
N VAL A 93 -11.26 1.85 10.90
CA VAL A 93 -11.73 2.32 12.22
C VAL A 93 -10.57 2.39 13.22
N THR A 94 -9.84 1.30 13.39
CA THR A 94 -8.76 1.24 14.39
C THR A 94 -7.58 2.14 14.03
N GLY A 95 -7.22 2.21 12.74
CA GLY A 95 -6.18 3.10 12.22
C GLY A 95 -6.55 4.57 12.37
N PHE A 96 -7.81 4.94 12.10
CA PHE A 96 -8.30 6.29 12.34
C PHE A 96 -8.13 6.69 13.82
N PHE A 97 -8.66 5.91 14.75
CA PHE A 97 -8.53 6.23 16.16
C PHE A 97 -7.08 6.26 16.65
N ALA A 98 -6.26 5.27 16.26
CA ALA A 98 -4.84 5.25 16.61
C ALA A 98 -4.09 6.49 16.09
N SER A 99 -4.47 7.00 14.93
CA SER A 99 -3.91 8.22 14.33
C SER A 99 -4.21 9.47 15.16
N LEU A 100 -5.38 9.52 15.82
CA LEU A 100 -5.75 10.65 16.68
C LEU A 100 -4.92 10.71 17.97
N PHE A 101 -4.33 9.60 18.41
CA PHE A 101 -3.44 9.57 19.57
C PHE A 101 -1.97 9.87 19.23
N GLN A 102 -1.64 10.08 17.95
CA GLN A 102 -0.28 10.45 17.57
C GLN A 102 -0.04 11.96 17.74
N PRO A 103 1.22 12.38 17.90
CA PRO A 103 1.57 13.79 17.83
C PRO A 103 1.00 14.42 16.55
N ARG A 104 0.63 15.69 16.61
CA ARG A 104 0.04 16.40 15.46
C ARG A 104 0.99 16.35 14.27
N PRO A 105 0.62 15.72 13.14
CA PRO A 105 1.47 15.64 11.96
C PRO A 105 1.47 16.97 11.19
N ASP A 106 2.43 17.14 10.32
CA ASP A 106 2.44 18.22 9.32
C ASP A 106 1.68 17.80 8.06
N VAL A 107 1.71 16.50 7.73
CA VAL A 107 1.03 15.89 6.59
C VAL A 107 0.52 14.50 6.96
N VAL A 108 -0.65 14.14 6.44
CA VAL A 108 -1.22 12.79 6.52
C VAL A 108 -1.14 12.14 5.16
N CYS A 109 -0.58 10.94 5.10
CA CYS A 109 -0.50 10.14 3.88
C CYS A 109 -1.25 8.84 4.08
N ALA A 110 -1.86 8.31 3.02
CA ALA A 110 -2.42 6.97 3.01
C ALA A 110 -2.26 6.35 1.63
N THR A 111 -2.07 5.01 1.60
CA THR A 111 -1.90 4.28 0.33
C THR A 111 -3.15 3.51 -0.06
N SER A 112 -3.36 3.37 -1.38
CA SER A 112 -4.24 2.38 -1.98
C SER A 112 -3.42 1.17 -2.46
N PRO A 113 -3.97 -0.02 -2.70
CA PRO A 113 -5.37 -0.32 -3.05
C PRO A 113 -6.32 -0.56 -1.87
N GLN A 114 -5.84 -0.62 -0.63
CA GLN A 114 -6.74 -0.75 0.51
C GLN A 114 -7.53 0.56 0.68
N PHE A 115 -8.61 0.61 -0.03
CA PHE A 115 -9.42 1.80 -0.27
C PHE A 115 -9.89 2.49 1.03
N PHE A 116 -10.28 1.70 2.04
CA PHE A 116 -10.72 2.24 3.33
C PHE A 116 -9.57 2.84 4.15
N THR A 117 -8.33 2.46 3.87
CA THR A 117 -7.15 3.13 4.43
C THR A 117 -7.08 4.58 3.97
N ALA A 118 -7.40 4.84 2.70
CA ALA A 118 -7.47 6.21 2.17
C ALA A 118 -8.61 7.03 2.81
N VAL A 119 -9.76 6.40 3.08
CA VAL A 119 -10.85 7.04 3.83
C VAL A 119 -10.38 7.43 5.25
N ALA A 120 -9.71 6.52 5.95
CA ALA A 120 -9.15 6.83 7.27
C ALA A 120 -8.15 8.00 7.21
N GLY A 121 -7.24 7.98 6.24
CA GLY A 121 -6.26 9.06 6.04
C GLY A 121 -6.92 10.42 5.79
N TRP A 122 -7.91 10.47 4.91
CA TRP A 122 -8.68 11.68 4.65
C TRP A 122 -9.41 12.19 5.91
N LEU A 123 -10.09 11.32 6.65
CA LEU A 123 -10.77 11.67 7.90
C LEU A 123 -9.77 12.22 8.94
N VAL A 124 -8.60 11.60 9.08
CA VAL A 124 -7.54 12.10 9.98
C VAL A 124 -7.07 13.48 9.53
N GLY A 125 -6.79 13.67 8.24
CA GLY A 125 -6.41 14.98 7.68
C GLY A 125 -7.42 16.06 8.02
N MET A 126 -8.71 15.78 7.81
CA MET A 126 -9.81 16.67 8.13
C MET A 126 -9.90 16.97 9.65
N CYS A 127 -9.88 15.96 10.51
CA CYS A 127 -9.96 16.12 11.97
C CYS A 127 -8.76 16.87 12.55
N ARG A 128 -7.56 16.62 11.98
CA ARG A 128 -6.31 17.26 12.43
C ARG A 128 -6.06 18.61 11.75
N ARG A 129 -6.86 18.97 10.75
CA ARG A 129 -6.67 20.15 9.88
C ARG A 129 -5.26 20.13 9.28
N ARG A 130 -4.94 19.05 8.57
CA ARG A 130 -3.65 18.82 7.92
C ARG A 130 -3.86 18.36 6.48
N PRO A 131 -2.96 18.71 5.57
CA PRO A 131 -3.04 18.26 4.19
C PRO A 131 -3.02 16.73 4.14
N PHE A 132 -3.83 16.20 3.23
CA PHE A 132 -3.95 14.77 2.96
C PHE A 132 -3.36 14.44 1.59
N VAL A 133 -2.39 13.55 1.58
CA VAL A 133 -1.73 13.02 0.38
C VAL A 133 -2.17 11.59 0.16
N LEU A 134 -2.77 11.33 -0.99
CA LEU A 134 -3.16 9.98 -1.39
C LEU A 134 -2.07 9.36 -2.28
N GLU A 135 -1.52 8.24 -1.84
CA GLU A 135 -0.61 7.43 -2.65
C GLU A 135 -1.38 6.33 -3.38
N LEU A 136 -1.38 6.40 -4.71
CA LEU A 136 -2.14 5.53 -5.57
C LEU A 136 -1.30 4.35 -6.04
N GLY A 137 -1.50 3.19 -5.43
CA GLY A 137 -0.82 1.94 -5.79
C GLY A 137 -1.57 1.12 -6.83
N ASP A 138 -2.89 1.34 -6.98
CA ASP A 138 -3.76 0.68 -7.94
C ASP A 138 -5.01 1.54 -8.15
N ILE A 139 -5.62 1.47 -9.33
CA ILE A 139 -6.90 2.14 -9.66
C ILE A 139 -8.03 1.17 -9.33
N TRP A 140 -8.38 1.10 -8.06
CA TRP A 140 -9.46 0.27 -7.57
C TRP A 140 -10.74 1.11 -7.43
N PRO A 141 -11.96 0.67 -7.83
CA PRO A 141 -12.33 -0.71 -8.16
C PRO A 141 -12.20 -1.08 -9.65
N ALA A 142 -11.80 -0.17 -10.52
CA ALA A 142 -11.74 -0.44 -11.97
C ALA A 142 -10.83 -1.63 -12.32
N SER A 143 -9.69 -1.80 -11.62
CA SER A 143 -8.78 -2.93 -11.83
C SER A 143 -9.44 -4.29 -11.57
N ILE A 144 -10.32 -4.40 -10.57
CA ILE A 144 -11.03 -5.66 -10.25
C ILE A 144 -12.05 -6.01 -11.33
N VAL A 145 -12.71 -5.02 -11.88
CA VAL A 145 -13.68 -5.21 -12.99
C VAL A 145 -12.93 -5.59 -14.27
N ALA A 146 -11.81 -4.93 -14.55
CA ALA A 146 -10.99 -5.19 -15.73
C ALA A 146 -10.46 -6.62 -15.81
N VAL A 147 -10.10 -7.24 -14.67
CA VAL A 147 -9.66 -8.64 -14.60
C VAL A 147 -10.81 -9.64 -14.49
N GLY A 148 -12.06 -9.18 -14.57
CA GLY A 148 -13.24 -10.04 -14.51
C GLY A 148 -13.56 -10.65 -13.15
N ALA A 149 -12.87 -10.21 -12.08
CA ALA A 149 -13.07 -10.73 -10.72
C ALA A 149 -14.41 -10.27 -10.10
N MET A 150 -14.96 -9.16 -10.57
CA MET A 150 -16.30 -8.68 -10.21
C MET A 150 -17.04 -8.15 -11.45
N ARG A 151 -18.37 -8.35 -11.46
CA ARG A 151 -19.23 -7.74 -12.46
C ARG A 151 -19.63 -6.33 -12.02
N GLU A 152 -19.94 -5.48 -12.99
CA GLU A 152 -20.55 -4.19 -12.70
C GLU A 152 -21.80 -4.35 -11.82
N SER A 153 -21.87 -3.56 -10.75
CA SER A 153 -22.96 -3.59 -9.79
C SER A 153 -23.16 -2.20 -9.18
N ILE A 154 -24.30 -2.02 -8.51
CA ILE A 154 -24.56 -0.77 -7.76
C ILE A 154 -23.45 -0.52 -6.73
N LEU A 155 -22.94 -1.57 -6.08
CA LEU A 155 -21.85 -1.48 -5.12
C LEU A 155 -20.57 -0.94 -5.78
N ILE A 156 -20.19 -1.46 -6.94
CA ILE A 156 -19.01 -0.97 -7.70
C ILE A 156 -19.16 0.52 -8.02
N ARG A 157 -20.32 0.94 -8.51
CA ARG A 157 -20.58 2.37 -8.81
C ARG A 157 -20.51 3.27 -7.57
N LEU A 158 -20.94 2.78 -6.40
CA LEU A 158 -20.81 3.51 -5.14
C LEU A 158 -19.33 3.63 -4.72
N LEU A 159 -18.56 2.56 -4.87
CA LEU A 159 -17.13 2.56 -4.59
C LEU A 159 -16.36 3.49 -5.52
N GLU A 160 -16.69 3.53 -6.80
CA GLU A 160 -16.12 4.48 -7.78
C GLU A 160 -16.45 5.94 -7.42
N ARG A 161 -17.68 6.22 -6.98
CA ARG A 161 -18.05 7.58 -6.52
C ARG A 161 -17.23 7.98 -5.29
N LEU A 162 -17.03 7.07 -4.35
CA LEU A 162 -16.24 7.31 -3.17
C LEU A 162 -14.74 7.47 -3.53
N GLU A 163 -14.23 6.69 -4.48
CA GLU A 163 -12.89 6.84 -5.03
C GLU A 163 -12.68 8.25 -5.62
N LEU A 164 -13.56 8.67 -6.53
CA LEU A 164 -13.51 10.00 -7.13
C LEU A 164 -13.66 11.13 -6.10
N PHE A 165 -14.47 10.90 -5.07
CA PHE A 165 -14.57 11.82 -3.95
C PHE A 165 -13.23 11.97 -3.23
N LEU A 166 -12.54 10.87 -2.91
CA LEU A 166 -11.22 10.90 -2.26
C LEU A 166 -10.18 11.59 -3.15
N TYR A 167 -10.15 11.30 -4.45
CA TYR A 167 -9.26 11.98 -5.38
C TYR A 167 -9.50 13.50 -5.41
N ARG A 168 -10.74 13.93 -5.43
CA ARG A 168 -11.08 15.37 -5.41
C ARG A 168 -10.73 16.04 -4.09
N ARG A 169 -10.84 15.32 -2.97
CA ARG A 169 -10.60 15.82 -1.61
C ARG A 169 -9.15 15.71 -1.14
N SER A 170 -8.32 14.98 -1.84
CA SER A 170 -6.88 14.94 -1.57
C SER A 170 -6.23 16.27 -1.96
N ASP A 171 -5.33 16.77 -1.13
CA ASP A 171 -4.54 17.96 -1.42
C ASP A 171 -3.45 17.68 -2.47
N ALA A 172 -2.91 16.45 -2.47
CA ALA A 172 -2.03 15.92 -3.50
C ALA A 172 -2.25 14.43 -3.71
N ILE A 173 -1.93 13.95 -4.91
CA ILE A 173 -1.98 12.54 -5.29
C ILE A 173 -0.62 12.13 -5.83
N VAL A 174 -0.11 10.99 -5.35
CA VAL A 174 1.11 10.36 -5.86
C VAL A 174 0.70 9.16 -6.70
N ALA A 175 0.87 9.27 -8.01
CA ALA A 175 0.58 8.20 -8.98
C ALA A 175 1.86 7.41 -9.31
N LEU A 176 1.73 6.09 -9.50
CA LEU A 176 2.87 5.22 -9.81
C LEU A 176 3.34 5.35 -11.26
N THR A 177 2.46 5.69 -12.18
CA THR A 177 2.77 5.72 -13.62
C THR A 177 2.12 6.91 -14.31
N PRO A 178 2.65 7.34 -15.48
CA PRO A 178 1.98 8.33 -16.33
C PRO A 178 0.54 7.95 -16.67
N SER A 179 0.28 6.68 -17.00
CA SER A 179 -1.06 6.21 -17.34
C SER A 179 -2.06 6.34 -16.18
N PHE A 180 -1.61 6.22 -14.93
CA PHE A 180 -2.47 6.50 -13.78
C PHE A 180 -2.85 7.97 -13.74
N LYS A 181 -1.90 8.88 -13.96
CA LYS A 181 -2.18 10.31 -14.04
C LYS A 181 -3.16 10.63 -15.16
N GLU A 182 -2.92 10.10 -16.36
CA GLU A 182 -3.80 10.27 -17.53
C GLU A 182 -5.23 9.79 -17.20
N ASN A 183 -5.39 8.59 -16.66
CA ASN A 183 -6.69 8.05 -16.26
C ASN A 183 -7.44 8.96 -15.27
N LEU A 184 -6.73 9.52 -14.28
CA LEU A 184 -7.35 10.42 -13.31
C LEU A 184 -7.76 11.74 -13.95
N VAL A 185 -6.92 12.30 -14.82
CA VAL A 185 -7.21 13.54 -15.54
C VAL A 185 -8.44 13.36 -16.45
N ASP A 186 -8.52 12.26 -17.19
CA ASP A 186 -9.68 11.92 -18.05
C ASP A 186 -10.97 11.79 -17.22
N ARG A 187 -10.86 11.39 -15.95
CA ARG A 187 -11.98 11.31 -15.00
C ARG A 187 -12.27 12.62 -14.28
N GLY A 188 -11.65 13.74 -14.71
CA GLY A 188 -11.89 15.11 -14.21
C GLY A 188 -11.20 15.42 -12.89
N ILE A 189 -10.06 14.80 -12.60
CA ILE A 189 -9.19 15.18 -11.49
C ILE A 189 -8.13 16.16 -11.98
N ASP A 190 -7.92 17.23 -11.19
CA ASP A 190 -6.93 18.24 -11.49
C ASP A 190 -5.52 17.63 -11.59
N GLY A 191 -4.90 17.74 -12.77
CA GLY A 191 -3.58 17.20 -13.06
C GLY A 191 -2.44 17.87 -12.30
N ASP A 192 -2.63 19.11 -11.84
CA ASP A 192 -1.58 19.87 -11.13
C ASP A 192 -1.31 19.32 -9.74
N LYS A 193 -2.29 18.66 -9.13
CA LYS A 193 -2.11 17.99 -7.84
C LYS A 193 -1.61 16.53 -7.94
N ILE A 194 -1.39 16.03 -9.17
CA ILE A 194 -0.95 14.64 -9.40
C ILE A 194 0.52 14.61 -9.77
N SER A 195 1.34 14.11 -8.86
CA SER A 195 2.77 13.85 -9.08
C SER A 195 3.00 12.39 -9.43
N ILE A 196 3.90 12.12 -10.39
CA ILE A 196 4.28 10.75 -10.75
C ILE A 196 5.54 10.38 -9.97
N VAL A 197 5.45 9.32 -9.16
CA VAL A 197 6.58 8.74 -8.43
C VAL A 197 6.62 7.25 -8.70
N ILE A 198 7.46 6.85 -9.65
CA ILE A 198 7.63 5.46 -10.06
C ILE A 198 8.27 4.65 -8.93
N ASN A 199 7.92 3.36 -8.81
CA ASN A 199 8.58 2.47 -7.87
C ASN A 199 10.07 2.38 -8.19
N GLY A 200 10.88 2.61 -7.18
CA GLY A 200 12.31 2.45 -7.24
C GLY A 200 12.79 1.12 -6.66
N VAL A 201 14.08 0.93 -6.67
CA VAL A 201 14.78 -0.19 -6.05
C VAL A 201 16.02 0.32 -5.32
N ASP A 202 16.34 -0.29 -4.19
CA ASP A 202 17.60 -0.04 -3.51
C ASP A 202 18.75 -0.70 -4.29
N THR A 203 19.50 0.11 -5.04
CA THR A 203 20.62 -0.35 -5.88
C THR A 203 21.82 -0.81 -5.06
N ALA A 204 21.92 -0.48 -3.78
CA ALA A 204 22.93 -1.04 -2.90
C ALA A 204 22.60 -2.50 -2.54
N ARG A 205 21.33 -2.84 -2.43
CA ARG A 205 20.85 -4.19 -2.15
C ARG A 205 20.68 -5.05 -3.39
N PHE A 206 20.19 -4.47 -4.48
CA PHE A 206 19.95 -5.17 -5.76
C PHE A 206 21.02 -4.78 -6.79
N GLN A 207 22.08 -5.55 -6.83
CA GLN A 207 23.19 -5.36 -7.75
C GLN A 207 23.23 -6.48 -8.78
N LYS A 208 23.82 -6.19 -9.96
CA LYS A 208 24.12 -7.21 -10.94
C LYS A 208 25.22 -8.13 -10.36
N ILE A 209 24.89 -9.38 -10.16
CA ILE A 209 25.84 -10.41 -9.74
C ILE A 209 26.19 -11.32 -10.92
N PRO A 210 27.37 -11.96 -10.91
CA PRO A 210 27.69 -13.02 -11.87
C PRO A 210 26.65 -14.13 -11.84
N ARG A 211 26.50 -14.83 -12.97
CA ARG A 211 25.65 -16.02 -13.04
C ARG A 211 26.19 -17.10 -12.09
N ASP A 212 25.30 -17.73 -11.36
CA ASP A 212 25.60 -18.90 -10.56
C ASP A 212 25.60 -20.15 -11.48
N ASP A 213 26.79 -20.61 -11.86
CA ASP A 213 26.92 -21.75 -12.75
C ASP A 213 26.56 -23.08 -12.09
N ALA A 214 26.70 -23.19 -10.76
CA ALA A 214 26.29 -24.38 -10.02
C ALA A 214 24.77 -24.51 -10.03
N LEU A 215 24.05 -23.44 -9.69
CA LEU A 215 22.59 -23.40 -9.75
C LEU A 215 22.07 -23.58 -11.19
N ALA A 216 22.75 -22.97 -12.17
CA ALA A 216 22.39 -23.12 -13.57
C ALA A 216 22.54 -24.57 -14.05
N ALA A 217 23.56 -25.29 -13.55
CA ALA A 217 23.76 -26.71 -13.85
C ALA A 217 22.68 -27.58 -13.20
N GLU A 218 22.38 -27.33 -11.92
CA GLU A 218 21.33 -28.04 -11.16
C GLU A 218 19.99 -27.97 -11.86
N TRP A 219 19.62 -26.79 -12.37
CA TRP A 219 18.34 -26.57 -13.07
C TRP A 219 18.38 -26.88 -14.58
N GLY A 220 19.48 -27.40 -15.10
CA GLY A 220 19.63 -27.71 -16.53
C GLY A 220 19.59 -26.49 -17.45
N LEU A 221 20.04 -25.34 -16.96
CA LEU A 221 19.97 -24.03 -17.64
C LEU A 221 21.34 -23.54 -18.14
N ARG A 222 22.41 -24.36 -18.01
CA ARG A 222 23.81 -23.92 -18.23
C ARG A 222 24.02 -23.18 -19.56
N ASP A 223 23.54 -23.73 -20.66
CA ASP A 223 23.74 -23.20 -22.01
C ASP A 223 22.46 -22.57 -22.60
N LYS A 224 21.55 -22.10 -21.72
CA LYS A 224 20.26 -21.55 -22.14
C LYS A 224 20.18 -20.05 -21.86
N PHE A 225 19.51 -19.33 -22.77
CA PHE A 225 18.99 -18.01 -22.46
C PHE A 225 17.72 -18.20 -21.62
N VAL A 226 17.72 -17.67 -20.41
CA VAL A 226 16.64 -17.89 -19.45
C VAL A 226 15.77 -16.64 -19.39
N VAL A 227 14.49 -16.80 -19.69
CA VAL A 227 13.45 -15.80 -19.40
C VAL A 227 12.70 -16.27 -18.17
N GLY A 228 12.76 -15.49 -17.09
CA GLY A 228 12.11 -15.83 -15.82
C GLY A 228 11.04 -14.79 -15.46
N TYR A 229 9.91 -15.27 -14.96
CA TYR A 229 8.95 -14.47 -14.22
C TYR A 229 8.95 -14.91 -12.75
N ILE A 230 9.39 -14.01 -11.88
CA ILE A 230 9.50 -14.26 -10.44
C ILE A 230 8.57 -13.28 -9.74
N GLY A 231 7.41 -13.76 -9.30
CA GLY A 231 6.36 -12.93 -8.69
C GLY A 231 5.06 -13.69 -8.47
N THR A 232 4.03 -12.96 -8.08
CA THR A 232 2.69 -13.53 -7.87
C THR A 232 2.07 -13.92 -9.21
N HIS A 233 1.61 -15.16 -9.33
CA HIS A 233 0.87 -15.68 -10.49
C HIS A 233 -0.62 -15.43 -10.29
N GLY A 234 -1.05 -14.17 -10.43
CA GLY A 234 -2.46 -13.79 -10.34
C GLY A 234 -3.15 -13.67 -11.70
N MET A 235 -4.48 -13.67 -11.70
CA MET A 235 -5.30 -13.53 -12.93
C MET A 235 -4.93 -12.27 -13.74
N ALA A 236 -4.57 -11.19 -13.07
CA ALA A 236 -4.20 -9.93 -13.71
C ALA A 236 -2.90 -10.00 -14.55
N HIS A 237 -2.10 -11.05 -14.38
CA HIS A 237 -0.79 -11.16 -15.04
C HIS A 237 -0.85 -11.92 -16.39
N GLY A 238 -1.96 -12.63 -16.68
CA GLY A 238 -2.16 -13.30 -17.96
C GLY A 238 -1.05 -14.29 -18.33
N LEU A 239 -0.53 -15.03 -17.34
CA LEU A 239 0.59 -15.96 -17.51
C LEU A 239 0.19 -17.37 -17.95
N SER A 240 -1.09 -17.60 -18.24
CA SER A 240 -1.65 -18.88 -18.74
C SER A 240 -1.83 -18.82 -20.24
#